data_e87e82a1d219eddb476fe26a5ea024d2
#
_entry.id   e87e82a1d219eddb476fe26a5ea024d2
#
_cell.length_a   1.000
_cell.length_b   1.000
_cell.length_c   1.000
_cell.angle_alpha   90.00
_cell.angle_beta   90.00
_cell.angle_gamma   90.00
#
_symmetry.space_group_name_H-M   'P 1'
#
loop_
_entity.id
_entity.type
_entity.pdbx_description
1 polymer ?
#
loop_
_entity_poly.entity_id
_entity_poly.type
_entity_poly.pdbx_seq_one_letter_code
_entity_poly.pdbx_strand_id
1 'polypeptide(L)'
;STNVRVIDYSSDRYDLHDLSSTSLQSFLSSTTKPTWAACRWIYINGIDRDTVHTLGRNYNLHPLALEDVMNADNPSKIDWYDDHCLLELTMQKLADVVEEPLSSPSHDSEPPKHPARRFSYAASENPKDTDIRARLHHPGRHFYQRFDMSVEQVSLFLTSSGTVITIFETSGHDILQPIHARLKTPHTILRSSNDPSMLVQAILDAIVDLSIPVSKAFADAFNELELSVLTHPSIVQSRQVYVLRSGLSSFLDLLTPTGGLLRAMCDHREDFASRAISPLTQAYLRDVQDHVTTLASRTHMAIRSTENLTSLIFNTITAKQNESVRQLTIVSIFFLPLTFLTGYFGMNFDPMPVVQEHSDAFFWWIATPVMAATTTILV
;
A
#
# COMPACT_ATOMS: atom_id res chain seq x y z
N SER A 1 -12.38 -15.02 -19.25
CA SER A 1 -12.73 -14.63 -20.64
C SER A 1 -12.47 -13.14 -20.81
N THR A 2 -11.71 -12.80 -21.85
CA THR A 2 -11.40 -11.41 -22.20
C THR A 2 -12.66 -10.70 -22.66
N ASN A 3 -12.98 -9.58 -22.00
CA ASN A 3 -14.11 -8.73 -22.35
C ASN A 3 -13.60 -7.55 -23.16
N VAL A 4 -14.20 -7.31 -24.35
CA VAL A 4 -13.80 -6.23 -25.25
C VAL A 4 -15.00 -5.32 -25.50
N ARG A 5 -14.77 -3.99 -25.36
CA ARG A 5 -15.75 -2.97 -25.71
C ARG A 5 -15.16 -1.97 -26.67
N VAL A 6 -15.90 -1.61 -27.71
CA VAL A 6 -15.53 -0.53 -28.62
C VAL A 6 -16.55 0.58 -28.48
N ILE A 7 -16.06 1.77 -28.14
CA ILE A 7 -16.89 2.96 -27.93
C ILE A 7 -16.45 4.03 -28.91
N ASP A 8 -17.35 4.37 -29.84
CA ASP A 8 -17.17 5.45 -30.75
C ASP A 8 -17.97 6.67 -30.27
N TYR A 9 -17.32 7.81 -30.13
CA TYR A 9 -18.01 9.00 -29.65
C TYR A 9 -17.52 10.30 -30.28
N SER A 10 -18.43 11.29 -30.26
CA SER A 10 -18.19 12.71 -30.56
C SER A 10 -19.00 13.57 -29.60
N SER A 11 -18.98 14.88 -29.73
CA SER A 11 -19.84 15.81 -28.99
C SER A 11 -21.32 15.38 -29.02
N ASP A 12 -21.79 14.92 -30.18
CA ASP A 12 -23.24 14.72 -30.46
C ASP A 12 -23.65 13.26 -30.46
N ARG A 13 -22.74 12.35 -30.77
CA ARG A 13 -23.03 10.92 -30.95
C ARG A 13 -22.20 10.06 -30.01
N TYR A 14 -22.78 8.93 -29.64
CA TYR A 14 -22.18 7.88 -28.81
C TYR A 14 -22.70 6.55 -29.30
N ASP A 15 -21.78 5.62 -29.57
CA ASP A 15 -22.10 4.24 -29.97
C ASP A 15 -21.23 3.25 -29.18
N LEU A 16 -21.81 2.15 -28.75
CA LEU A 16 -21.14 1.11 -27.93
C LEU A 16 -21.34 -0.25 -28.56
N HIS A 17 -20.25 -0.95 -28.77
CA HIS A 17 -20.21 -2.34 -29.22
C HIS A 17 -19.58 -3.22 -28.13
N ASP A 18 -20.37 -4.14 -27.60
CA ASP A 18 -19.86 -5.20 -26.71
C ASP A 18 -19.43 -6.40 -27.56
N LEU A 19 -18.16 -6.77 -27.50
CA LEU A 19 -17.54 -7.81 -28.32
C LEU A 19 -16.90 -8.89 -27.46
N SER A 20 -16.77 -10.09 -28.01
CA SER A 20 -15.88 -11.12 -27.48
C SER A 20 -14.47 -11.00 -28.10
N SER A 21 -13.45 -11.54 -27.48
CA SER A 21 -12.10 -11.57 -28.05
C SER A 21 -12.08 -12.19 -29.47
N THR A 22 -12.90 -13.20 -29.69
CA THR A 22 -13.00 -13.90 -31.00
C THR A 22 -13.68 -13.06 -32.08
N SER A 23 -14.56 -12.12 -31.72
CA SER A 23 -15.26 -11.27 -32.67
C SER A 23 -14.52 -9.95 -32.98
N LEU A 24 -13.51 -9.60 -32.20
CA LEU A 24 -12.74 -8.37 -32.36
C LEU A 24 -12.08 -8.29 -33.75
N GLN A 25 -11.43 -9.36 -34.20
CA GLN A 25 -10.76 -9.39 -35.50
C GLN A 25 -11.73 -9.14 -36.66
N SER A 26 -12.88 -9.82 -36.66
CA SER A 26 -13.93 -9.62 -37.67
C SER A 26 -14.51 -8.22 -37.62
N PHE A 27 -14.73 -7.66 -36.44
CA PHE A 27 -15.21 -6.30 -36.26
C PHE A 27 -14.22 -5.27 -36.82
N LEU A 28 -12.94 -5.34 -36.44
CA LEU A 28 -11.90 -4.40 -36.89
C LEU A 28 -11.63 -4.47 -38.40
N SER A 29 -11.78 -5.65 -39.02
CA SER A 29 -11.63 -5.79 -40.47
C SER A 29 -12.82 -5.29 -41.25
N SER A 30 -14.04 -5.33 -40.71
CA SER A 30 -15.27 -4.90 -41.34
C SER A 30 -15.69 -3.45 -41.03
N THR A 31 -15.23 -2.92 -39.89
CA THR A 31 -15.72 -1.64 -39.36
C THR A 31 -14.56 -0.68 -39.07
N THR A 32 -14.27 0.23 -39.95
CA THR A 32 -13.34 1.32 -39.72
C THR A 32 -13.98 2.35 -38.75
N LYS A 33 -13.14 3.19 -38.11
CA LYS A 33 -13.66 4.28 -37.26
C LYS A 33 -14.62 5.15 -38.06
N PRO A 34 -15.89 5.35 -37.63
CA PRO A 34 -16.83 6.18 -38.34
C PRO A 34 -16.32 7.61 -38.51
N THR A 35 -16.62 8.24 -39.65
CA THR A 35 -16.18 9.62 -39.93
C THR A 35 -16.74 10.65 -38.96
N TRP A 36 -17.88 10.38 -38.33
CA TRP A 36 -18.47 11.21 -37.29
C TRP A 36 -17.82 11.08 -35.93
N ALA A 37 -17.08 9.96 -35.65
CA ALA A 37 -16.47 9.71 -34.38
C ALA A 37 -15.15 10.50 -34.27
N ALA A 38 -15.07 11.38 -33.30
CA ALA A 38 -13.85 12.10 -32.99
C ALA A 38 -12.83 11.15 -32.32
N CYS A 39 -13.32 10.29 -31.44
CA CYS A 39 -12.52 9.30 -30.73
C CYS A 39 -13.16 7.91 -30.81
N ARG A 40 -12.30 6.88 -30.95
CA ARG A 40 -12.65 5.47 -30.74
C ARG A 40 -11.91 4.99 -29.49
N TRP A 41 -12.64 4.46 -28.51
CA TRP A 41 -12.06 3.82 -27.36
C TRP A 41 -12.24 2.31 -27.46
N ILE A 42 -11.13 1.57 -27.49
CA ILE A 42 -11.10 0.10 -27.42
C ILE A 42 -10.68 -0.28 -25.99
N TYR A 43 -11.63 -0.75 -25.24
CA TYR A 43 -11.42 -1.22 -23.87
C TYR A 43 -11.33 -2.73 -23.85
N ILE A 44 -10.28 -3.26 -23.20
CA ILE A 44 -10.01 -4.69 -23.07
C ILE A 44 -9.76 -5.00 -21.61
N ASN A 45 -10.48 -5.98 -21.09
CA ASN A 45 -10.26 -6.52 -19.75
C ASN A 45 -9.91 -8.00 -19.84
N GLY A 46 -8.69 -8.35 -19.46
CA GLY A 46 -8.04 -9.63 -19.67
C GLY A 46 -6.99 -9.57 -20.77
N ILE A 47 -5.76 -10.00 -20.46
CA ILE A 47 -4.66 -10.04 -21.42
C ILE A 47 -4.75 -11.37 -22.17
N ASP A 48 -4.91 -11.29 -23.50
CA ASP A 48 -4.90 -12.40 -24.41
C ASP A 48 -3.97 -12.13 -25.59
N ARG A 49 -3.08 -13.06 -25.88
CA ARG A 49 -2.04 -12.91 -26.90
C ARG A 49 -2.62 -12.65 -28.30
N ASP A 50 -3.68 -13.36 -28.65
CA ASP A 50 -4.30 -13.22 -29.96
C ASP A 50 -4.97 -11.87 -30.13
N THR A 51 -5.60 -11.36 -29.07
CA THR A 51 -6.18 -10.02 -29.01
C THR A 51 -5.11 -8.94 -29.20
N VAL A 52 -3.98 -9.02 -28.45
CA VAL A 52 -2.86 -8.07 -28.57
C VAL A 52 -2.25 -8.09 -29.98
N HIS A 53 -2.03 -9.25 -30.57
CA HIS A 53 -1.53 -9.36 -31.95
C HIS A 53 -2.52 -8.81 -32.99
N THR A 54 -3.81 -9.03 -32.78
CA THR A 54 -4.86 -8.47 -33.66
C THR A 54 -4.85 -6.94 -33.65
N LEU A 55 -4.70 -6.33 -32.47
CA LEU A 55 -4.56 -4.87 -32.34
C LEU A 55 -3.26 -4.38 -32.99
N GLY A 56 -2.15 -5.06 -32.75
CA GLY A 56 -0.85 -4.72 -33.34
C GLY A 56 -0.90 -4.64 -34.87
N ARG A 57 -1.58 -5.59 -35.53
CA ARG A 57 -1.74 -5.60 -36.99
C ARG A 57 -2.69 -4.50 -37.50
N ASN A 58 -3.81 -4.27 -36.81
CA ASN A 58 -4.83 -3.34 -37.28
C ASN A 58 -4.43 -1.85 -37.07
N TYR A 59 -3.64 -1.57 -36.02
CA TYR A 59 -3.22 -0.22 -35.66
C TYR A 59 -1.74 0.04 -35.89
N ASN A 60 -1.03 -0.88 -36.54
CA ASN A 60 0.41 -0.80 -36.81
C ASN A 60 1.24 -0.47 -35.57
N LEU A 61 0.92 -1.13 -34.43
CA LEU A 61 1.63 -0.90 -33.19
C LEU A 61 3.05 -1.49 -33.23
N HIS A 62 3.99 -0.77 -32.62
CA HIS A 62 5.39 -1.17 -32.64
C HIS A 62 5.61 -2.53 -31.92
N PRO A 63 6.44 -3.46 -32.45
CA PRO A 63 6.66 -4.76 -31.84
C PRO A 63 7.14 -4.72 -30.40
N LEU A 64 8.03 -3.78 -30.04
CA LEU A 64 8.48 -3.58 -28.66
C LEU A 64 7.34 -3.17 -27.74
N ALA A 65 6.41 -2.32 -28.21
CA ALA A 65 5.23 -1.94 -27.44
C ALA A 65 4.31 -3.15 -27.16
N LEU A 66 4.17 -4.07 -28.10
CA LEU A 66 3.41 -5.30 -27.91
C LEU A 66 4.11 -6.29 -26.94
N GLU A 67 5.43 -6.33 -26.95
CA GLU A 67 6.23 -7.12 -26.00
C GLU A 67 6.05 -6.58 -24.58
N ASP A 68 6.08 -5.24 -24.40
CA ASP A 68 5.87 -4.58 -23.10
C ASP A 68 4.48 -4.91 -22.52
N VAL A 69 3.41 -4.84 -23.32
CA VAL A 69 2.05 -5.22 -22.90
C VAL A 69 1.97 -6.66 -22.40
N MET A 70 2.76 -7.56 -22.96
CA MET A 70 2.79 -8.97 -22.55
C MET A 70 3.67 -9.23 -21.32
N ASN A 71 4.46 -8.24 -20.90
CA ASN A 71 5.37 -8.33 -19.77
C ASN A 71 4.81 -7.54 -18.57
N ALA A 72 4.21 -8.24 -17.62
CA ALA A 72 3.53 -7.64 -16.45
C ALA A 72 4.47 -7.01 -15.39
N ASP A 73 5.78 -6.89 -15.65
CA ASP A 73 6.77 -6.42 -14.68
C ASP A 73 7.36 -5.04 -15.01
N ASN A 74 6.74 -4.32 -15.93
CA ASN A 74 7.24 -3.01 -16.35
C ASN A 74 6.87 -1.90 -15.34
N PRO A 75 7.83 -1.01 -14.99
CA PRO A 75 7.49 0.19 -14.23
C PRO A 75 6.64 1.14 -15.10
N SER A 76 5.87 2.03 -14.45
CA SER A 76 5.12 3.06 -15.18
C SER A 76 6.06 3.91 -16.03
N LYS A 77 5.80 3.95 -17.34
CA LYS A 77 6.61 4.65 -18.35
C LYS A 77 5.75 5.11 -19.52
N ILE A 78 6.29 5.98 -20.35
CA ILE A 78 5.71 6.37 -21.62
C ILE A 78 6.76 6.20 -22.72
N ASP A 79 6.39 5.53 -23.81
CA ASP A 79 7.22 5.33 -25.00
C ASP A 79 6.54 5.99 -26.19
N TRP A 80 7.27 6.84 -26.90
CA TRP A 80 6.80 7.58 -28.05
C TRP A 80 7.28 6.91 -29.34
N TYR A 81 6.33 6.70 -30.27
CA TYR A 81 6.56 6.17 -31.61
C TYR A 81 6.02 7.16 -32.65
N ASP A 82 6.28 6.93 -33.92
CA ASP A 82 5.91 7.85 -35.01
C ASP A 82 4.39 8.08 -35.10
N ASP A 83 3.57 7.04 -34.92
CA ASP A 83 2.12 7.05 -35.12
C ASP A 83 1.31 6.81 -33.83
N HIS A 84 1.97 6.49 -32.73
CA HIS A 84 1.31 6.22 -31.46
C HIS A 84 2.24 6.42 -30.27
N CYS A 85 1.69 6.49 -29.07
CA CYS A 85 2.45 6.30 -27.84
C CYS A 85 1.86 5.15 -27.03
N LEU A 86 2.74 4.49 -26.24
CA LEU A 86 2.38 3.51 -25.23
C LEU A 86 2.61 4.13 -23.85
N LEU A 87 1.60 4.05 -23.00
CA LEU A 87 1.72 4.33 -21.57
C LEU A 87 1.54 3.02 -20.82
N GLU A 88 2.54 2.66 -20.04
CA GLU A 88 2.47 1.57 -19.06
C GLU A 88 2.26 2.16 -17.68
N LEU A 89 1.28 1.67 -16.96
CA LEU A 89 0.86 2.19 -15.67
C LEU A 89 0.65 1.06 -14.68
N THR A 90 0.95 1.34 -13.43
CA THR A 90 0.62 0.44 -12.32
C THR A 90 -0.59 1.03 -11.59
N MET A 91 -1.73 0.35 -11.66
CA MET A 91 -2.95 0.70 -10.94
C MET A 91 -2.95 0.06 -9.56
N GLN A 92 -3.18 0.87 -8.53
CA GLN A 92 -3.27 0.42 -7.14
C GLN A 92 -4.68 0.70 -6.62
N LYS A 93 -5.30 -0.30 -6.02
CA LYS A 93 -6.60 -0.16 -5.39
C LYS A 93 -6.72 -0.99 -4.11
N LEU A 94 -7.66 -0.63 -3.25
CA LEU A 94 -8.04 -1.53 -2.17
C LEU A 94 -8.66 -2.81 -2.78
N ALA A 95 -8.16 -3.96 -2.36
CA ALA A 95 -8.83 -5.21 -2.68
C ALA A 95 -10.10 -5.33 -1.86
N ASP A 96 -11.17 -5.80 -2.48
CA ASP A 96 -12.37 -6.17 -1.74
C ASP A 96 -12.01 -7.26 -0.72
N VAL A 97 -12.34 -7.02 0.54
CA VAL A 97 -12.17 -8.01 1.60
C VAL A 97 -13.17 -9.13 1.32
N VAL A 98 -12.72 -10.13 0.58
CA VAL A 98 -13.45 -11.39 0.52
C VAL A 98 -13.24 -12.04 1.89
N GLU A 99 -14.23 -11.97 2.77
CA GLU A 99 -14.33 -12.87 3.91
C GLU A 99 -14.39 -14.30 3.35
N GLU A 100 -13.23 -14.94 3.24
CA GLU A 100 -13.21 -16.37 3.00
C GLU A 100 -13.90 -17.05 4.20
N PRO A 101 -15.04 -17.70 4.01
CA PRO A 101 -15.56 -18.57 5.05
C PRO A 101 -14.53 -19.66 5.29
N LEU A 102 -14.21 -19.93 6.54
CA LEU A 102 -13.38 -21.04 7.03
C LEU A 102 -14.00 -22.39 6.61
N SER A 103 -14.03 -22.70 5.32
CA SER A 103 -14.39 -23.99 4.79
C SER A 103 -13.20 -24.54 4.00
N SER A 104 -12.82 -25.78 4.37
CA SER A 104 -11.80 -26.65 3.83
C SER A 104 -11.54 -26.51 2.31
N PRO A 105 -10.29 -26.65 1.84
CA PRO A 105 -9.95 -26.50 0.44
C PRO A 105 -10.62 -27.61 -0.37
N SER A 106 -11.57 -27.25 -1.22
CA SER A 106 -12.05 -28.11 -2.30
C SER A 106 -11.03 -28.07 -3.43
N HIS A 107 -10.43 -29.19 -3.67
CA HIS A 107 -9.46 -29.51 -4.69
C HIS A 107 -10.08 -29.53 -6.08
N ASP A 108 -10.44 -28.45 -6.74
CA ASP A 108 -10.75 -28.45 -8.18
C ASP A 108 -11.13 -27.03 -8.69
N SER A 109 -10.21 -26.07 -8.58
CA SER A 109 -10.28 -24.88 -9.42
C SER A 109 -8.86 -24.52 -9.87
N GLU A 110 -8.60 -24.56 -11.19
CA GLU A 110 -7.35 -24.08 -11.76
C GLU A 110 -7.11 -22.62 -11.30
N PRO A 111 -5.90 -22.32 -10.79
CA PRO A 111 -5.57 -20.95 -10.42
C PRO A 111 -5.59 -20.04 -11.67
N PRO A 112 -6.05 -18.79 -11.56
CA PRO A 112 -6.00 -17.84 -12.68
C PRO A 112 -4.56 -17.68 -13.16
N LYS A 113 -4.36 -17.69 -14.47
CA LYS A 113 -3.02 -17.71 -15.12
C LYS A 113 -2.15 -16.49 -14.81
N HIS A 114 -2.70 -15.40 -14.30
CA HIS A 114 -1.99 -14.24 -13.77
C HIS A 114 -2.81 -13.67 -12.60
N PRO A 115 -2.49 -14.04 -11.35
CA PRO A 115 -3.14 -13.42 -10.20
C PRO A 115 -2.65 -11.96 -10.08
N ALA A 116 -3.57 -11.01 -9.98
CA ALA A 116 -3.24 -9.63 -9.58
C ALA A 116 -2.32 -9.69 -8.34
N ARG A 117 -1.21 -8.96 -8.35
CA ARG A 117 -0.28 -8.94 -7.22
C ARG A 117 -1.00 -8.31 -6.04
N ARG A 118 -1.23 -9.09 -4.98
CA ARG A 118 -1.83 -8.62 -3.74
C ARG A 118 -0.74 -8.39 -2.72
N PHE A 119 -0.65 -7.17 -2.21
CA PHE A 119 0.13 -6.85 -1.02
C PHE A 119 -0.82 -6.85 0.17
N SER A 120 -0.75 -7.91 0.98
CA SER A 120 -1.53 -7.99 2.20
C SER A 120 -0.81 -7.26 3.33
N TYR A 121 -1.44 -6.25 3.90
CA TYR A 121 -1.08 -5.70 5.20
C TYR A 121 -1.65 -6.60 6.30
N ALA A 122 -1.14 -7.81 6.37
CA ALA A 122 -1.38 -8.73 7.48
C ALA A 122 -0.03 -9.09 8.09
N ALA A 123 0.18 -8.77 9.36
CA ALA A 123 1.28 -9.39 10.09
C ALA A 123 1.11 -10.91 9.96
N SER A 124 2.04 -11.59 9.28
CA SER A 124 2.05 -13.04 9.11
C SER A 124 1.89 -13.69 10.48
N GLU A 125 0.71 -14.20 10.75
CA GLU A 125 0.49 -15.02 11.93
C GLU A 125 1.15 -16.37 11.67
N ASN A 126 2.21 -16.64 12.43
CA ASN A 126 2.83 -17.95 12.49
C ASN A 126 1.73 -18.97 12.90
N PRO A 127 1.53 -20.12 12.23
CA PRO A 127 0.50 -21.11 12.58
C PRO A 127 0.57 -21.64 14.01
N LYS A 128 1.72 -21.41 14.69
CA LYS A 128 1.92 -21.77 16.09
C LYS A 128 1.29 -20.78 17.10
N ASP A 129 0.85 -19.62 16.68
CA ASP A 129 0.20 -18.62 17.54
C ASP A 129 -1.32 -18.81 17.66
N THR A 130 -1.92 -19.77 16.96
CA THR A 130 -3.35 -20.07 17.02
C THR A 130 -3.80 -20.56 18.40
N ASP A 131 -2.92 -21.15 19.19
CA ASP A 131 -3.25 -21.62 20.57
C ASP A 131 -3.27 -20.47 21.60
N ILE A 132 -2.64 -19.34 21.30
CA ILE A 132 -2.67 -18.13 22.15
C ILE A 132 -3.97 -17.35 21.96
N ARG A 133 -4.65 -17.50 20.80
CA ARG A 133 -5.95 -16.87 20.51
C ARG A 133 -7.07 -17.31 21.48
N ALA A 134 -7.05 -18.54 21.94
CA ALA A 134 -8.07 -19.08 22.83
C ALA A 134 -7.99 -18.54 24.28
N ARG A 135 -6.83 -17.98 24.69
CA ARG A 135 -6.56 -17.57 26.08
C ARG A 135 -6.72 -16.07 26.36
N LEU A 136 -6.92 -15.24 25.35
CA LEU A 136 -7.02 -13.78 25.52
C LEU A 136 -8.35 -13.24 24.95
N HIS A 137 -9.48 -13.73 25.50
CA HIS A 137 -10.77 -13.09 25.36
C HIS A 137 -10.77 -11.79 26.17
N HIS A 138 -10.22 -10.71 25.62
CA HIS A 138 -10.43 -9.36 26.14
C HIS A 138 -11.45 -8.62 25.24
N PRO A 139 -12.46 -7.95 25.82
CA PRO A 139 -13.43 -7.14 25.08
C PRO A 139 -12.82 -5.80 24.65
N GLY A 140 -11.96 -5.83 23.67
CA GLY A 140 -11.21 -4.68 23.12
C GLY A 140 -10.53 -4.97 21.78
N ARG A 141 -10.75 -6.15 21.22
CA ARG A 141 -10.07 -6.62 20.01
C ARG A 141 -10.84 -6.35 18.72
N HIS A 142 -11.27 -5.12 18.49
CA HIS A 142 -11.71 -4.70 17.16
C HIS A 142 -10.64 -3.84 16.44
N PHE A 143 -9.37 -4.11 16.65
CA PHE A 143 -8.31 -3.18 16.28
C PHE A 143 -7.29 -3.78 15.31
N TYR A 144 -7.68 -4.29 14.15
CA TYR A 144 -6.82 -4.34 12.97
C TYR A 144 -7.71 -4.48 11.75
N GLN A 145 -8.09 -3.38 11.14
CA GLN A 145 -8.61 -3.42 9.78
C GLN A 145 -7.48 -3.94 8.88
N ARG A 146 -7.59 -5.22 8.52
CA ARG A 146 -6.78 -5.79 7.45
C ARG A 146 -7.27 -5.15 6.16
N PHE A 147 -6.41 -4.48 5.44
CA PHE A 147 -6.69 -4.13 4.08
C PHE A 147 -5.63 -4.74 3.17
N ASP A 148 -6.06 -5.20 2.03
CA ASP A 148 -5.18 -5.69 0.99
C ASP A 148 -5.12 -4.66 -0.13
N MET A 149 -3.93 -4.38 -0.62
CA MET A 149 -3.72 -3.56 -1.81
C MET A 149 -3.56 -4.49 -3.00
N SER A 150 -4.44 -4.37 -3.98
CA SER A 150 -4.31 -5.02 -5.28
C SER A 150 -3.52 -4.11 -6.22
N VAL A 151 -2.59 -4.70 -6.96
CA VAL A 151 -1.74 -4.02 -7.93
C VAL A 151 -1.86 -4.75 -9.25
N GLU A 152 -2.18 -4.04 -10.32
CA GLU A 152 -2.22 -4.59 -11.68
C GLU A 152 -1.64 -3.60 -12.69
N GLN A 153 -1.15 -4.13 -13.80
CA GLN A 153 -0.62 -3.33 -14.90
C GLN A 153 -1.75 -2.92 -15.85
N VAL A 154 -1.64 -1.70 -16.34
CA VAL A 154 -2.54 -1.13 -17.36
C VAL A 154 -1.70 -0.61 -18.50
N SER A 155 -1.96 -1.10 -19.71
CA SER A 155 -1.33 -0.61 -20.93
C SER A 155 -2.32 0.26 -21.71
N LEU A 156 -1.90 1.46 -22.09
CA LEU A 156 -2.74 2.41 -22.81
C LEU A 156 -2.01 2.91 -24.06
N PHE A 157 -2.65 2.78 -25.21
CA PHE A 157 -2.18 3.36 -26.48
C PHE A 157 -3.02 4.56 -26.87
N LEU A 158 -2.35 5.60 -27.34
CA LEU A 158 -2.97 6.72 -28.03
C LEU A 158 -2.38 6.77 -29.45
N THR A 159 -3.24 6.62 -30.46
CA THR A 159 -2.81 6.59 -31.86
C THR A 159 -3.07 7.92 -32.58
N SER A 160 -2.32 8.20 -33.63
CA SER A 160 -2.50 9.38 -34.50
C SER A 160 -3.87 9.42 -35.16
N SER A 161 -4.53 8.28 -35.35
CA SER A 161 -5.90 8.18 -35.91
C SER A 161 -7.00 8.60 -34.92
N GLY A 162 -6.64 8.97 -33.69
CA GLY A 162 -7.60 9.32 -32.63
C GLY A 162 -8.28 8.09 -32.02
N THR A 163 -7.57 6.97 -31.95
CA THR A 163 -8.01 5.76 -31.24
C THR A 163 -7.24 5.63 -29.94
N VAL A 164 -7.94 5.40 -28.86
CA VAL A 164 -7.39 5.06 -27.54
C VAL A 164 -7.65 3.57 -27.29
N ILE A 165 -6.62 2.81 -26.95
CA ILE A 165 -6.73 1.39 -26.62
C ILE A 165 -6.28 1.22 -25.19
N THR A 166 -7.09 0.60 -24.35
CA THR A 166 -6.74 0.28 -22.96
C THR A 166 -6.84 -1.20 -22.72
N ILE A 167 -5.80 -1.76 -22.10
CA ILE A 167 -5.70 -3.18 -21.75
C ILE A 167 -5.47 -3.28 -20.26
N PHE A 168 -6.41 -3.92 -19.57
CA PHE A 168 -6.38 -4.19 -18.14
C PHE A 168 -6.18 -5.69 -17.91
N GLU A 169 -5.52 -6.06 -16.83
CA GLU A 169 -5.38 -7.48 -16.47
C GLU A 169 -6.70 -8.08 -16.00
N THR A 170 -7.36 -7.45 -15.03
CA THR A 170 -8.57 -7.99 -14.37
C THR A 170 -9.60 -6.93 -13.96
N SER A 171 -9.15 -5.78 -13.48
CA SER A 171 -9.99 -4.81 -12.76
C SER A 171 -10.40 -3.59 -13.60
N GLY A 172 -10.35 -3.70 -14.92
CA GLY A 172 -10.70 -2.58 -15.83
C GLY A 172 -12.12 -2.04 -15.63
N HIS A 173 -13.02 -2.81 -15.00
CA HIS A 173 -14.38 -2.37 -14.73
C HIS A 173 -14.45 -1.11 -13.85
N ASP A 174 -13.56 -0.99 -12.89
CA ASP A 174 -13.51 0.16 -11.97
C ASP A 174 -13.20 1.47 -12.71
N ILE A 175 -12.43 1.39 -13.79
CA ILE A 175 -12.10 2.51 -14.65
C ILE A 175 -13.19 2.74 -15.70
N LEU A 176 -13.74 1.67 -16.28
CA LEU A 176 -14.74 1.75 -17.33
C LEU A 176 -16.02 2.45 -16.84
N GLN A 177 -16.52 2.11 -15.66
CA GLN A 177 -17.81 2.60 -15.17
C GLN A 177 -17.90 4.14 -15.07
N PRO A 178 -16.98 4.84 -14.39
CA PRO A 178 -17.06 6.29 -14.26
C PRO A 178 -16.88 7.00 -15.60
N ILE A 179 -16.00 6.50 -16.49
CA ILE A 179 -15.75 7.10 -17.80
C ILE A 179 -16.96 6.87 -18.72
N HIS A 180 -17.52 5.66 -18.71
CA HIS A 180 -18.72 5.34 -19.49
C HIS A 180 -19.93 6.21 -19.08
N ALA A 181 -20.12 6.45 -17.79
CA ALA A 181 -21.15 7.35 -17.29
C ALA A 181 -20.95 8.79 -17.81
N ARG A 182 -19.72 9.29 -17.81
CA ARG A 182 -19.36 10.62 -18.38
C ARG A 182 -19.59 10.67 -19.88
N LEU A 183 -19.26 9.59 -20.63
CA LEU A 183 -19.49 9.51 -22.07
C LEU A 183 -20.97 9.41 -22.46
N LYS A 184 -21.82 8.79 -21.66
CA LYS A 184 -23.27 8.75 -21.87
C LYS A 184 -23.93 10.10 -21.66
N THR A 185 -23.38 10.93 -20.77
CA THR A 185 -23.96 12.23 -20.44
C THR A 185 -23.56 13.26 -21.50
N PRO A 186 -24.51 13.92 -22.20
CA PRO A 186 -24.21 14.98 -23.12
C PRO A 186 -23.53 16.17 -22.45
N HIS A 187 -22.76 16.95 -23.23
CA HIS A 187 -22.10 18.18 -22.76
C HIS A 187 -21.06 18.03 -21.66
N THR A 188 -20.59 16.82 -21.37
CA THR A 188 -19.40 16.66 -20.53
C THR A 188 -18.15 17.16 -21.26
N ILE A 189 -17.15 17.63 -20.51
CA ILE A 189 -15.88 18.10 -21.09
C ILE A 189 -15.24 16.98 -21.92
N LEU A 190 -15.34 15.74 -21.49
CA LEU A 190 -14.83 14.57 -22.21
C LEU A 190 -15.46 14.43 -23.61
N ARG A 191 -16.75 14.68 -23.74
CA ARG A 191 -17.44 14.66 -25.07
C ARG A 191 -17.23 15.93 -25.87
N SER A 192 -17.37 17.11 -25.25
CA SER A 192 -17.32 18.40 -25.94
C SER A 192 -15.93 18.76 -26.46
N SER A 193 -14.87 18.23 -25.87
CA SER A 193 -13.50 18.44 -26.35
C SER A 193 -13.23 17.81 -27.72
N ASN A 194 -13.93 16.74 -28.08
CA ASN A 194 -13.64 15.91 -29.25
C ASN A 194 -12.15 15.50 -29.38
N ASP A 195 -11.51 15.31 -28.25
CA ASP A 195 -10.06 15.13 -28.11
C ASP A 195 -9.75 13.75 -27.51
N PRO A 196 -9.08 12.85 -28.25
CA PRO A 196 -8.67 11.56 -27.72
C PRO A 196 -7.73 11.66 -26.52
N SER A 197 -6.88 12.71 -26.45
CA SER A 197 -5.99 12.92 -25.32
C SER A 197 -6.74 13.23 -24.02
N MET A 198 -7.94 13.85 -24.12
CA MET A 198 -8.81 14.08 -22.95
C MET A 198 -9.34 12.75 -22.38
N LEU A 199 -9.59 11.74 -23.23
CA LEU A 199 -9.94 10.40 -22.76
C LEU A 199 -8.77 9.75 -22.03
N VAL A 200 -7.54 9.88 -22.55
CA VAL A 200 -6.33 9.40 -21.87
C VAL A 200 -6.21 10.03 -20.49
N GLN A 201 -6.37 11.35 -20.40
CA GLN A 201 -6.35 12.06 -19.12
C GLN A 201 -7.43 11.53 -18.16
N ALA A 202 -8.68 11.33 -18.64
CA ALA A 202 -9.76 10.83 -17.79
C ALA A 202 -9.51 9.41 -17.27
N ILE A 203 -8.80 8.58 -18.03
CA ILE A 203 -8.39 7.23 -17.61
C ILE A 203 -7.29 7.34 -16.56
N LEU A 204 -6.28 8.19 -16.78
CA LEU A 204 -5.19 8.42 -15.81
C LEU A 204 -5.70 8.98 -14.49
N ASP A 205 -6.62 9.94 -14.54
CA ASP A 205 -7.31 10.51 -13.39
C ASP A 205 -8.03 9.41 -12.58
N ALA A 206 -8.84 8.59 -13.26
CA ALA A 206 -9.56 7.49 -12.63
C ALA A 206 -8.62 6.44 -12.00
N ILE A 207 -7.46 6.14 -12.61
CA ILE A 207 -6.44 5.23 -12.05
C ILE A 207 -5.82 5.82 -10.79
N VAL A 208 -5.46 7.11 -10.80
CA VAL A 208 -4.88 7.80 -9.65
C VAL A 208 -5.89 7.92 -8.52
N ASP A 209 -7.16 8.18 -8.83
CA ASP A 209 -8.25 8.25 -7.85
C ASP A 209 -8.42 6.95 -7.05
N LEU A 210 -8.17 5.78 -7.66
CA LEU A 210 -8.18 4.49 -6.96
C LEU A 210 -7.06 4.36 -5.90
N SER A 211 -5.99 5.12 -6.00
CA SER A 211 -4.92 5.17 -5.02
C SER A 211 -5.28 5.99 -3.76
N ILE A 212 -6.28 6.89 -3.85
CA ILE A 212 -6.71 7.74 -2.73
C ILE A 212 -7.25 6.91 -1.55
N PRO A 213 -8.18 5.94 -1.76
CA PRO A 213 -8.63 5.04 -0.70
C PRO A 213 -7.50 4.22 -0.07
N VAL A 214 -6.49 3.80 -0.86
CA VAL A 214 -5.32 3.07 -0.37
C VAL A 214 -4.51 3.95 0.60
N SER A 215 -4.21 5.19 0.19
CA SER A 215 -3.52 6.16 1.05
C SER A 215 -4.28 6.43 2.36
N LYS A 216 -5.62 6.52 2.29
CA LYS A 216 -6.47 6.68 3.47
C LYS A 216 -6.40 5.46 4.39
N ALA A 217 -6.47 4.25 3.86
CA ALA A 217 -6.38 3.03 4.66
C ALA A 217 -5.03 2.92 5.40
N PHE A 218 -3.92 3.32 4.76
CA PHE A 218 -2.62 3.42 5.43
C PHE A 218 -2.61 4.45 6.56
N ALA A 219 -3.24 5.61 6.35
CA ALA A 219 -3.33 6.65 7.38
C ALA A 219 -4.18 6.18 8.57
N ASP A 220 -5.30 5.52 8.32
CA ASP A 220 -6.17 4.97 9.37
C ASP A 220 -5.43 3.88 10.18
N ALA A 221 -4.71 2.97 9.50
CA ALA A 221 -3.89 1.96 10.15
C ALA A 221 -2.75 2.55 10.99
N PHE A 222 -2.12 3.64 10.52
CA PHE A 222 -1.10 4.36 11.28
C PHE A 222 -1.67 4.98 12.55
N ASN A 223 -2.79 5.71 12.45
CA ASN A 223 -3.43 6.38 13.59
C ASN A 223 -3.84 5.38 14.68
N GLU A 224 -4.37 4.23 14.27
CA GLU A 224 -4.76 3.15 15.17
C GLU A 224 -3.53 2.58 15.90
N LEU A 225 -2.47 2.32 15.17
CA LEU A 225 -1.22 1.80 15.72
C LEU A 225 -0.56 2.81 16.67
N GLU A 226 -0.56 4.10 16.31
CA GLU A 226 -0.06 5.18 17.17
C GLU A 226 -0.80 5.24 18.50
N LEU A 227 -2.13 5.19 18.47
CA LEU A 227 -2.95 5.18 19.69
C LEU A 227 -2.63 3.95 20.56
N SER A 228 -2.46 2.78 19.95
CA SER A 228 -2.08 1.55 20.64
C SER A 228 -0.70 1.66 21.31
N VAL A 229 0.28 2.26 20.63
CA VAL A 229 1.64 2.49 21.16
C VAL A 229 1.62 3.48 22.32
N LEU A 230 0.84 4.57 22.22
CA LEU A 230 0.73 5.57 23.28
C LEU A 230 0.10 4.99 24.56
N THR A 231 -0.80 4.02 24.42
CA THR A 231 -1.48 3.41 25.58
C THR A 231 -0.65 2.30 26.21
N HIS A 232 -0.14 1.35 25.42
CA HIS A 232 0.55 0.15 25.91
C HIS A 232 1.72 -0.24 24.98
N PRO A 233 2.86 0.46 25.03
CA PRO A 233 3.98 0.16 24.15
C PRO A 233 4.54 -1.25 24.40
N SER A 234 4.74 -2.00 23.32
CA SER A 234 5.23 -3.37 23.33
C SER A 234 6.10 -3.68 22.09
N ILE A 235 6.93 -4.73 22.18
CA ILE A 235 7.75 -5.20 21.06
C ILE A 235 6.90 -5.69 19.87
N VAL A 236 5.68 -6.20 20.14
CA VAL A 236 4.77 -6.66 19.09
C VAL A 236 4.39 -5.51 18.14
N GLN A 237 4.14 -4.33 18.70
CA GLN A 237 3.84 -3.13 17.91
C GLN A 237 5.03 -2.68 17.06
N SER A 238 6.26 -2.87 17.50
CA SER A 238 7.45 -2.59 16.68
C SER A 238 7.43 -3.41 15.37
N ARG A 239 7.00 -4.68 15.42
CA ARG A 239 6.83 -5.50 14.22
C ARG A 239 5.71 -4.97 13.32
N GLN A 240 4.60 -4.53 13.90
CA GLN A 240 3.48 -3.95 13.16
C GLN A 240 3.86 -2.63 12.47
N VAL A 241 4.61 -1.76 13.16
CA VAL A 241 5.17 -0.53 12.57
C VAL A 241 6.07 -0.87 11.38
N TYR A 242 6.91 -1.90 11.50
CA TYR A 242 7.78 -2.34 10.40
C TYR A 242 6.98 -2.80 9.17
N VAL A 243 5.94 -3.61 9.36
CA VAL A 243 5.07 -4.09 8.27
C VAL A 243 4.34 -2.92 7.62
N LEU A 244 3.79 -1.98 8.41
CA LEU A 244 3.14 -0.77 7.92
C LEU A 244 4.11 0.08 7.07
N ARG A 245 5.32 0.30 7.57
CA ARG A 245 6.37 1.02 6.85
C ARG A 245 6.72 0.35 5.52
N SER A 246 6.87 -0.98 5.51
CA SER A 246 7.14 -1.74 4.29
C SER A 246 6.02 -1.57 3.25
N GLY A 247 4.75 -1.63 3.68
CA GLY A 247 3.60 -1.38 2.82
C GLY A 247 3.57 0.04 2.25
N LEU A 248 3.83 1.04 3.10
CA LEU A 248 3.94 2.46 2.67
C LEU A 248 5.07 2.67 1.67
N SER A 249 6.24 2.02 1.87
CA SER A 249 7.36 2.10 0.92
C SER A 249 6.99 1.48 -0.41
N SER A 250 6.37 0.28 -0.41
CA SER A 250 5.92 -0.37 -1.65
C SER A 250 4.87 0.48 -2.38
N PHE A 251 3.93 1.10 -1.68
CA PHE A 251 2.95 2.02 -2.26
C PHE A 251 3.63 3.24 -2.92
N LEU A 252 4.62 3.83 -2.25
CA LEU A 252 5.37 4.96 -2.77
C LEU A 252 6.20 4.59 -4.01
N ASP A 253 6.84 3.41 -4.01
CA ASP A 253 7.65 2.91 -5.11
C ASP A 253 6.81 2.69 -6.39
N LEU A 254 5.54 2.31 -6.23
CA LEU A 254 4.59 2.16 -7.34
C LEU A 254 4.03 3.51 -7.82
N LEU A 255 3.84 4.47 -6.92
CA LEU A 255 3.26 5.77 -7.22
C LEU A 255 4.25 6.74 -7.89
N THR A 256 5.53 6.69 -7.48
CA THR A 256 6.58 7.61 -7.95
C THR A 256 6.78 7.58 -9.47
N PRO A 257 6.87 6.43 -10.15
CA PRO A 257 7.01 6.38 -11.61
C PRO A 257 5.84 7.00 -12.35
N THR A 258 4.60 6.87 -11.83
CA THR A 258 3.39 7.48 -12.40
C THR A 258 3.52 9.01 -12.44
N GLY A 259 4.05 9.63 -11.38
CA GLY A 259 4.34 11.06 -11.37
C GLY A 259 5.38 11.47 -12.43
N GLY A 260 6.40 10.63 -12.66
CA GLY A 260 7.38 10.80 -13.73
C GLY A 260 6.77 10.73 -15.13
N LEU A 261 5.90 9.75 -15.36
CA LEU A 261 5.15 9.58 -16.61
C LEU A 261 4.27 10.80 -16.92
N LEU A 262 3.47 11.26 -15.94
CA LEU A 262 2.60 12.45 -16.10
C LEU A 262 3.43 13.69 -16.45
N ARG A 263 4.59 13.88 -15.83
CA ARG A 263 5.51 14.98 -16.16
C ARG A 263 6.04 14.84 -17.58
N ALA A 264 6.46 13.66 -17.99
CA ALA A 264 6.94 13.41 -19.35
C ALA A 264 5.86 13.71 -20.39
N MET A 265 4.59 13.38 -20.10
CA MET A 265 3.46 13.74 -20.97
C MET A 265 3.26 15.26 -21.11
N CYS A 266 3.44 16.01 -20.03
CA CYS A 266 3.27 17.48 -20.05
C CYS A 266 4.43 18.21 -20.72
N ASP A 267 5.65 17.67 -20.61
CA ASP A 267 6.88 18.38 -21.02
C ASP A 267 7.35 18.03 -22.44
N HIS A 268 6.87 16.90 -22.99
CA HIS A 268 7.31 16.44 -24.31
C HIS A 268 6.78 17.36 -25.43
N ARG A 269 7.70 17.85 -26.25
CA ARG A 269 7.42 18.84 -27.31
C ARG A 269 7.75 18.36 -28.72
N GLU A 270 8.12 17.09 -28.88
CA GLU A 270 8.48 16.53 -30.18
C GLU A 270 7.24 16.19 -31.03
N ASP A 271 7.42 16.08 -32.35
CA ASP A 271 6.39 16.13 -33.40
C ASP A 271 5.06 15.40 -33.15
N PHE A 272 5.08 14.15 -32.69
CA PHE A 272 3.84 13.41 -32.42
C PHE A 272 3.18 13.89 -31.13
N ALA A 273 3.93 14.05 -30.05
CA ALA A 273 3.41 14.40 -28.73
C ALA A 273 2.77 15.81 -28.72
N SER A 274 3.36 16.77 -29.44
CA SER A 274 2.81 18.12 -29.54
C SER A 274 1.45 18.18 -30.28
N ARG A 275 1.17 17.16 -31.11
CA ARG A 275 -0.10 17.00 -31.82
C ARG A 275 -1.07 16.08 -31.10
N ALA A 276 -0.53 15.10 -30.36
CA ALA A 276 -1.34 14.08 -29.70
C ALA A 276 -1.98 14.57 -28.40
N ILE A 277 -1.37 15.52 -27.69
CA ILE A 277 -1.85 16.02 -26.40
C ILE A 277 -2.21 17.51 -26.53
N SER A 278 -3.48 17.84 -26.40
CA SER A 278 -3.95 19.21 -26.52
C SER A 278 -3.54 20.06 -25.30
N PRO A 279 -3.43 21.39 -25.47
CA PRO A 279 -3.16 22.31 -24.36
C PRO A 279 -4.20 22.22 -23.22
N LEU A 280 -5.45 21.92 -23.57
CA LEU A 280 -6.51 21.71 -22.60
C LEU A 280 -6.20 20.46 -21.77
N THR A 281 -5.90 19.34 -22.42
CA THR A 281 -5.53 18.10 -21.75
C THR A 281 -4.29 18.26 -20.87
N GLN A 282 -3.28 19.02 -21.32
CA GLN A 282 -2.09 19.29 -20.49
C GLN A 282 -2.45 20.00 -19.18
N ALA A 283 -3.42 20.91 -19.18
CA ALA A 283 -3.88 21.58 -17.97
C ALA A 283 -4.50 20.58 -16.97
N TYR A 284 -5.34 19.66 -17.48
CA TYR A 284 -5.93 18.61 -16.63
C TYR A 284 -4.94 17.54 -16.20
N LEU A 285 -3.93 17.20 -17.01
CA LEU A 285 -2.85 16.29 -16.61
C LEU A 285 -2.00 16.87 -15.47
N ARG A 286 -1.80 18.20 -15.41
CA ARG A 286 -1.13 18.83 -14.27
C ARG A 286 -1.91 18.67 -12.98
N ASP A 287 -3.24 18.73 -13.04
CA ASP A 287 -4.10 18.48 -11.88
C ASP A 287 -3.92 17.02 -11.36
N VAL A 288 -3.91 16.03 -12.27
CA VAL A 288 -3.61 14.63 -11.92
C VAL A 288 -2.19 14.50 -11.32
N GLN A 289 -1.21 15.22 -11.88
CA GLN A 289 0.16 15.24 -11.33
C GLN A 289 0.22 15.81 -9.92
N ASP A 290 -0.58 16.84 -9.63
CA ASP A 290 -0.67 17.43 -8.28
C ASP A 290 -1.30 16.44 -7.29
N HIS A 291 -2.30 15.65 -7.72
CA HIS A 291 -2.85 14.55 -6.92
C HIS A 291 -1.78 13.52 -6.57
N VAL A 292 -1.01 13.02 -7.55
CA VAL A 292 0.08 12.06 -7.33
C VAL A 292 1.15 12.64 -6.40
N THR A 293 1.54 13.89 -6.60
CA THR A 293 2.53 14.57 -5.75
C THR A 293 2.05 14.70 -4.31
N THR A 294 0.76 15.01 -4.12
CA THR A 294 0.13 15.09 -2.80
C THR A 294 0.11 13.72 -2.12
N LEU A 295 -0.28 12.66 -2.83
CA LEU A 295 -0.28 11.29 -2.32
C LEU A 295 1.13 10.84 -1.92
N ALA A 296 2.13 11.08 -2.78
CA ALA A 296 3.53 10.76 -2.50
C ALA A 296 4.05 11.50 -1.26
N SER A 297 3.75 12.81 -1.14
CA SER A 297 4.15 13.63 0.01
C SER A 297 3.53 13.13 1.31
N ARG A 298 2.23 12.78 1.30
CA ARG A 298 1.55 12.19 2.47
C ARG A 298 2.17 10.86 2.87
N THR A 299 2.47 10.00 1.89
CA THR A 299 3.11 8.70 2.12
C THR A 299 4.50 8.86 2.70
N HIS A 300 5.30 9.81 2.20
CA HIS A 300 6.61 10.14 2.78
C HIS A 300 6.50 10.62 4.23
N MET A 301 5.50 11.47 4.55
CA MET A 301 5.28 11.90 5.92
C MET A 301 4.88 10.71 6.82
N ALA A 302 4.02 9.83 6.35
CA ALA A 302 3.62 8.64 7.09
C ALA A 302 4.83 7.72 7.36
N ILE A 303 5.72 7.50 6.40
CA ILE A 303 6.96 6.72 6.58
C ILE A 303 7.83 7.33 7.69
N ARG A 304 8.05 8.65 7.69
CA ARG A 304 8.80 9.34 8.76
C ARG A 304 8.12 9.21 10.11
N SER A 305 6.80 9.28 10.15
CA SER A 305 6.03 9.11 11.38
C SER A 305 6.18 7.69 11.95
N THR A 306 6.29 6.66 11.10
CA THR A 306 6.59 5.29 11.56
C THR A 306 7.98 5.17 12.20
N GLU A 307 8.97 5.93 11.73
CA GLU A 307 10.31 5.98 12.34
C GLU A 307 10.26 6.62 13.75
N ASN A 308 9.53 7.73 13.88
CA ASN A 308 9.32 8.38 15.17
C ASN A 308 8.58 7.46 16.14
N LEU A 309 7.56 6.74 15.67
CA LEU A 309 6.80 5.80 16.48
C LEU A 309 7.65 4.62 16.95
N THR A 310 8.53 4.10 16.09
CA THR A 310 9.52 3.09 16.45
C THR A 310 10.43 3.58 17.58
N SER A 311 10.97 4.78 17.46
CA SER A 311 11.82 5.39 18.48
C SER A 311 11.08 5.59 19.82
N LEU A 312 9.81 6.00 19.75
CA LEU A 312 8.95 6.14 20.92
C LEU A 312 8.76 4.80 21.66
N ILE A 313 8.49 3.71 20.92
CA ILE A 313 8.35 2.36 21.48
C ILE A 313 9.60 1.98 22.28
N PHE A 314 10.79 2.07 21.65
CA PHE A 314 12.04 1.68 22.29
C PHE A 314 12.38 2.57 23.48
N ASN A 315 12.22 3.88 23.37
CA ASN A 315 12.47 4.83 24.47
C ASN A 315 11.57 4.53 25.68
N THR A 316 10.29 4.26 25.44
CA THR A 316 9.34 3.98 26.52
C THR A 316 9.62 2.63 27.18
N ILE A 317 9.98 1.60 26.40
CA ILE A 317 10.37 0.28 26.94
C ILE A 317 11.64 0.43 27.78
N THR A 318 12.65 1.17 27.29
CA THR A 318 13.90 1.42 27.99
C THR A 318 13.65 2.20 29.29
N ALA A 319 12.80 3.22 29.28
CA ALA A 319 12.45 3.96 30.48
C ALA A 319 11.78 3.07 31.54
N LYS A 320 10.83 2.21 31.14
CA LYS A 320 10.20 1.23 32.05
C LYS A 320 11.20 0.22 32.58
N GLN A 321 12.12 -0.26 31.75
CA GLN A 321 13.18 -1.19 32.19
C GLN A 321 14.12 -0.52 33.18
N ASN A 322 14.54 0.72 32.95
CA ASN A 322 15.39 1.47 33.85
C ASN A 322 14.71 1.69 35.21
N GLU A 323 13.40 1.97 35.22
CA GLU A 323 12.65 2.11 36.47
C GLU A 323 12.58 0.79 37.23
N SER A 324 12.37 -0.34 36.56
CA SER A 324 12.39 -1.67 37.19
C SER A 324 13.78 -2.03 37.76
N VAL A 325 14.85 -1.70 37.04
CA VAL A 325 16.24 -1.90 37.52
C VAL A 325 16.51 -1.03 38.75
N ARG A 326 16.06 0.25 38.74
CA ARG A 326 16.16 1.15 39.89
C ARG A 326 15.49 0.57 41.13
N GLN A 327 14.25 0.08 40.99
CA GLN A 327 13.52 -0.56 42.08
C GLN A 327 14.28 -1.79 42.65
N LEU A 328 14.78 -2.65 41.75
CA LEU A 328 15.58 -3.82 42.15
C LEU A 328 16.87 -3.40 42.88
N THR A 329 17.54 -2.36 42.40
CA THR A 329 18.74 -1.80 42.99
C THR A 329 18.47 -1.28 44.42
N ILE A 330 17.37 -0.52 44.61
CA ILE A 330 16.95 -0.01 45.91
C ILE A 330 16.75 -1.17 46.90
N VAL A 331 16.00 -2.19 46.48
CA VAL A 331 15.78 -3.40 47.30
C VAL A 331 17.11 -4.08 47.66
N SER A 332 18.00 -4.24 46.67
CA SER A 332 19.32 -4.89 46.90
C SER A 332 20.20 -4.11 47.89
N ILE A 333 20.28 -2.77 47.71
CA ILE A 333 21.06 -1.89 48.62
C ILE A 333 20.47 -1.94 50.03
N PHE A 334 19.14 -2.01 50.15
CA PHE A 334 18.49 -2.13 51.47
C PHE A 334 18.86 -3.43 52.19
N PHE A 335 18.83 -4.58 51.52
CA PHE A 335 19.11 -5.88 52.17
C PHE A 335 20.58 -6.23 52.27
N LEU A 336 21.48 -5.63 51.51
CA LEU A 336 22.90 -5.99 51.50
C LEU A 336 23.58 -5.83 52.88
N PRO A 337 23.45 -4.71 53.64
CA PRO A 337 24.02 -4.57 54.95
C PRO A 337 23.44 -5.58 55.96
N LEU A 338 22.14 -5.86 55.88
CA LEU A 338 21.47 -6.82 56.72
C LEU A 338 21.98 -8.22 56.47
N THR A 339 22.16 -8.62 55.20
CA THR A 339 22.72 -9.90 54.82
C THR A 339 24.16 -10.06 55.28
N PHE A 340 24.98 -8.99 55.19
CA PHE A 340 26.34 -8.97 55.74
C PHE A 340 26.35 -9.19 57.26
N LEU A 341 25.49 -8.46 58.00
CA LEU A 341 25.39 -8.60 59.46
C LEU A 341 24.94 -10.00 59.86
N THR A 342 23.88 -10.53 59.24
CA THR A 342 23.40 -11.89 59.53
C THR A 342 24.46 -12.94 59.16
N GLY A 343 25.23 -12.76 58.11
CA GLY A 343 26.36 -13.61 57.75
C GLY A 343 27.48 -13.55 58.78
N TYR A 344 27.85 -12.36 59.23
CA TYR A 344 28.89 -12.16 60.23
C TYR A 344 28.50 -12.79 61.59
N PHE A 345 27.30 -12.54 62.10
CA PHE A 345 26.79 -13.11 63.33
C PHE A 345 26.47 -14.61 63.19
N GLY A 346 26.38 -15.16 62.02
CA GLY A 346 26.18 -16.57 61.71
C GLY A 346 27.49 -17.40 61.60
N MET A 347 28.67 -16.76 61.78
CA MET A 347 29.95 -17.45 61.70
C MET A 347 30.20 -18.25 62.95
N ASN A 348 30.82 -19.42 62.80
CA ASN A 348 31.18 -20.34 63.90
C ASN A 348 32.69 -20.24 64.28
N PHE A 349 33.15 -19.06 64.71
CA PHE A 349 34.48 -18.88 65.25
C PHE A 349 34.50 -19.21 66.74
N ASP A 350 35.59 -19.83 67.24
CA ASP A 350 35.79 -20.08 68.64
C ASP A 350 37.17 -19.50 69.10
N PRO A 351 37.20 -18.51 70.01
CA PRO A 351 36.04 -17.83 70.61
C PRO A 351 35.45 -16.72 69.78
N MET A 352 34.09 -16.53 69.83
CA MET A 352 33.37 -15.41 69.26
C MET A 352 32.59 -14.66 70.36
N PRO A 353 33.23 -13.79 71.14
CA PRO A 353 32.62 -13.14 72.31
C PRO A 353 31.35 -12.34 71.95
N VAL A 354 31.32 -11.74 70.75
CA VAL A 354 30.18 -10.92 70.25
C VAL A 354 28.88 -11.73 70.18
N VAL A 355 28.97 -13.06 69.99
CA VAL A 355 27.80 -13.95 69.89
C VAL A 355 27.60 -14.74 71.19
N GLN A 356 28.68 -15.14 71.85
CA GLN A 356 28.62 -15.99 73.01
C GLN A 356 28.27 -15.25 74.34
N GLU A 357 28.64 -13.98 74.46
CA GLU A 357 28.43 -13.16 75.66
C GLU A 357 27.20 -12.26 75.61
N HIS A 358 26.52 -12.17 74.47
CA HIS A 358 25.40 -11.26 74.27
C HIS A 358 24.12 -12.01 73.80
N SER A 359 22.96 -11.44 74.17
CA SER A 359 21.68 -11.95 73.71
C SER A 359 21.39 -11.49 72.24
N ASP A 360 20.40 -12.12 71.59
CA ASP A 360 19.90 -11.76 70.28
C ASP A 360 19.50 -10.25 70.10
N ALA A 361 19.14 -9.60 71.21
CA ALA A 361 18.91 -8.17 71.30
C ALA A 361 20.09 -7.30 70.79
N PHE A 362 21.34 -7.82 71.00
CA PHE A 362 22.53 -7.11 70.54
C PHE A 362 22.66 -7.03 69.06
N PHE A 363 22.25 -8.09 68.35
CA PHE A 363 22.15 -8.05 66.87
C PHE A 363 21.23 -6.90 66.39
N TRP A 364 20.04 -6.78 66.97
CA TRP A 364 19.09 -5.72 66.60
C TRP A 364 19.57 -4.34 66.98
N TRP A 365 20.33 -4.19 68.04
CA TRP A 365 20.94 -2.91 68.43
C TRP A 365 21.91 -2.36 67.36
N ILE A 366 22.58 -3.25 66.63
CA ILE A 366 23.50 -2.90 65.56
C ILE A 366 22.73 -2.83 64.23
N ALA A 367 21.86 -3.77 63.93
CA ALA A 367 21.12 -3.85 62.67
C ALA A 367 20.18 -2.65 62.47
N THR A 368 19.46 -2.20 63.53
CA THR A 368 18.49 -1.11 63.40
C THR A 368 19.13 0.22 62.99
N PRO A 369 20.22 0.71 63.61
CA PRO A 369 20.83 1.96 63.18
C PRO A 369 21.50 1.83 61.80
N VAL A 370 22.05 0.70 61.45
CA VAL A 370 22.61 0.45 60.11
C VAL A 370 21.51 0.50 59.06
N MET A 371 20.37 -0.13 59.32
CA MET A 371 19.21 -0.08 58.43
C MET A 371 18.61 1.29 58.32
N ALA A 372 18.55 2.04 59.43
CA ALA A 372 18.09 3.44 59.43
C ALA A 372 19.01 4.35 58.61
N ALA A 373 20.34 4.19 58.76
CA ALA A 373 21.31 4.93 57.95
C ALA A 373 21.23 4.59 56.45
N THR A 374 21.12 3.30 56.09
CA THR A 374 20.93 2.92 54.66
C THR A 374 19.64 3.44 54.09
N THR A 375 18.53 3.40 54.81
CA THR A 375 17.25 3.95 54.38
C THR A 375 17.34 5.47 54.16
N THR A 376 18.03 6.19 55.06
CA THR A 376 18.21 7.65 54.95
C THR A 376 19.08 8.04 53.77
N ILE A 377 20.04 7.22 53.36
CA ILE A 377 20.89 7.44 52.20
C ILE A 377 20.12 7.15 50.87
N LEU A 378 19.14 6.22 50.91
CA LEU A 378 18.35 5.82 49.73
C LEU A 378 17.19 6.77 49.41
N VAL A 379 16.72 7.55 50.36
CA VAL A 379 15.67 8.60 50.18
C VAL A 379 16.30 9.89 49.75
#